data_d2379ca0b04f7f397fdda71dfb11451a
#
_entry.id   d2379ca0b04f7f397fdda71dfb11451a
#
_cell.length_a   1.000
_cell.length_b   1.000
_cell.length_c   1.000
_cell.angle_alpha   90.00
_cell.angle_beta   90.00
_cell.angle_gamma   90.00
#
_symmetry.space_group_name_H-M   'P 1'
#
loop_
_entity.id
_entity.type
_entity.pdbx_description
1 polymer ?
#
loop_
_entity_poly.entity_id
_entity_poly.type
_entity_poly.pdbx_seq_one_letter_code
_entity_poly.pdbx_strand_id
1 'polypeptide(L)'
;MNKKEMIQVDKIKKNKKVLLISIFIICLVAIDQITKFFIVGYEKNIINDFLKICIVQNYGGAFGVGQTGTMTFIITNVIVIGIIIRFMYMQEKQIDKRTYFALSLIIAGAIANLIDKLFKGYVVEFIVIKSLAFNFADILIVLGWILLALFFATYTYKIKNKKGDKVE
;
A
#
# COMPACT_ATOMS: atom_id res chain seq x y z
N MET A 1 9.15 14.85 -35.88
CA MET A 1 8.30 15.31 -34.76
C MET A 1 8.96 16.53 -34.13
N ASN A 2 8.24 17.64 -34.04
CA ASN A 2 8.75 18.91 -33.49
C ASN A 2 8.90 18.79 -31.95
N LYS A 3 9.81 19.58 -31.32
CA LYS A 3 10.04 19.61 -29.86
C LYS A 3 8.75 19.83 -29.05
N LYS A 4 7.84 20.65 -29.55
CA LYS A 4 6.52 20.88 -28.93
C LYS A 4 5.64 19.64 -28.95
N GLU A 5 5.63 18.92 -30.05
CA GLU A 5 4.87 17.66 -30.20
C GLU A 5 5.40 16.58 -29.25
N MET A 6 6.74 16.46 -29.10
CA MET A 6 7.37 15.54 -28.17
C MET A 6 6.93 15.82 -26.71
N ILE A 7 6.99 17.09 -26.29
CA ILE A 7 6.59 17.51 -24.95
C ILE A 7 5.09 17.19 -24.71
N GLN A 8 4.25 17.41 -25.72
CA GLN A 8 2.81 17.12 -25.59
C GLN A 8 2.52 15.63 -25.48
N VAL A 9 3.22 14.80 -26.27
CA VAL A 9 3.11 13.33 -26.20
C VAL A 9 3.57 12.81 -24.84
N ASP A 10 4.67 13.31 -24.30
CA ASP A 10 5.17 12.91 -22.98
C ASP A 10 4.18 13.31 -21.87
N LYS A 11 3.58 14.49 -21.93
CA LYS A 11 2.56 14.95 -20.99
C LYS A 11 1.31 14.05 -21.03
N ILE A 12 0.85 13.67 -22.23
CA ILE A 12 -0.30 12.76 -22.40
C ILE A 12 0.00 11.38 -21.78
N LYS A 13 1.19 10.82 -22.07
CA LYS A 13 1.62 9.53 -21.53
C LYS A 13 1.68 9.56 -19.99
N LYS A 14 2.22 10.64 -19.44
CA LYS A 14 2.28 10.87 -17.98
C LYS A 14 0.89 10.90 -17.36
N ASN A 15 -0.02 11.72 -17.92
CA ASN A 15 -1.37 11.84 -17.41
C ASN A 15 -2.12 10.50 -17.46
N LYS A 16 -1.96 9.73 -18.55
CA LYS A 16 -2.56 8.39 -18.68
C LYS A 16 -2.01 7.43 -17.62
N LYS A 17 -0.69 7.46 -17.35
CA LYS A 17 -0.07 6.64 -16.31
C LYS A 17 -0.63 6.98 -14.92
N VAL A 18 -0.69 8.27 -14.58
CA VAL A 18 -1.23 8.72 -13.29
C VAL A 18 -2.69 8.29 -13.14
N LEU A 19 -3.50 8.47 -14.19
CA LEU A 19 -4.91 8.06 -14.18
C LEU A 19 -5.06 6.55 -13.92
N LEU A 20 -4.29 5.71 -14.60
CA LEU A 20 -4.35 4.24 -14.42
C LEU A 20 -3.95 3.84 -13.00
N ILE A 21 -2.90 4.45 -12.44
CA ILE A 21 -2.46 4.19 -11.06
C ILE A 21 -3.55 4.64 -10.08
N SER A 22 -4.15 5.81 -10.28
CA SER A 22 -5.23 6.30 -9.41
C SER A 22 -6.45 5.38 -9.44
N ILE A 23 -6.87 4.92 -10.62
CA ILE A 23 -7.97 3.96 -10.75
C ILE A 23 -7.62 2.66 -10.01
N PHE A 24 -6.40 2.14 -10.17
CA PHE A 24 -5.95 0.93 -9.50
C PHE A 24 -6.01 1.08 -7.97
N ILE A 25 -5.51 2.19 -7.42
CA ILE A 25 -5.57 2.48 -5.99
C ILE A 25 -7.03 2.54 -5.51
N ILE A 26 -7.89 3.28 -6.23
CA ILE A 26 -9.32 3.40 -5.89
C ILE A 26 -10.01 2.03 -5.87
N CYS A 27 -9.74 1.17 -6.85
CA CYS A 27 -10.28 -0.19 -6.88
C CYS A 27 -9.86 -1.01 -5.65
N LEU A 28 -8.58 -0.96 -5.25
CA LEU A 28 -8.09 -1.68 -4.08
C LEU A 28 -8.70 -1.16 -2.78
N VAL A 29 -8.81 0.16 -2.63
CA VAL A 29 -9.50 0.79 -1.49
C VAL A 29 -10.97 0.37 -1.45
N ALA A 30 -11.66 0.37 -2.59
CA ALA A 30 -13.04 -0.07 -2.67
C ALA A 30 -13.21 -1.55 -2.26
N ILE A 31 -12.32 -2.43 -2.72
CA ILE A 31 -12.32 -3.85 -2.33
C ILE A 31 -12.20 -3.99 -0.80
N ASP A 32 -11.26 -3.26 -0.17
CA ASP A 32 -11.11 -3.30 1.29
C ASP A 32 -12.37 -2.82 2.01
N GLN A 33 -12.93 -1.67 1.62
CA GLN A 33 -14.12 -1.11 2.26
C GLN A 33 -15.37 -2.00 2.03
N ILE A 34 -15.52 -2.56 0.84
CA ILE A 34 -16.61 -3.50 0.53
C ILE A 34 -16.47 -4.77 1.38
N THR A 35 -15.26 -5.32 1.48
CA THR A 35 -15.00 -6.52 2.31
C THR A 35 -15.34 -6.23 3.77
N LYS A 36 -14.90 -5.10 4.32
CA LYS A 36 -15.22 -4.66 5.69
C LYS A 36 -16.72 -4.46 5.91
N PHE A 37 -17.43 -3.97 4.90
CA PHE A 37 -18.88 -3.81 4.98
C PHE A 37 -19.62 -5.14 5.06
N PHE A 38 -19.27 -6.10 4.20
CA PHE A 38 -19.95 -7.39 4.15
C PHE A 38 -19.58 -8.35 5.27
N ILE A 39 -18.44 -8.14 5.94
CA ILE A 39 -18.03 -8.99 7.05
C ILE A 39 -18.77 -8.68 8.36
N VAL A 40 -19.53 -7.57 8.42
CA VAL A 40 -20.30 -7.18 9.61
C VAL A 40 -21.29 -8.27 9.98
N GLY A 41 -21.24 -8.73 11.22
CA GLY A 41 -22.11 -9.80 11.72
C GLY A 41 -21.71 -11.22 11.32
N TYR A 42 -20.61 -11.38 10.57
CA TYR A 42 -20.08 -12.69 10.23
C TYR A 42 -18.99 -13.10 11.21
N GLU A 43 -19.15 -14.27 11.82
CA GLU A 43 -18.15 -14.86 12.70
C GLU A 43 -17.98 -16.35 12.36
N LYS A 44 -16.74 -16.79 12.15
CA LYS A 44 -16.43 -18.19 11.86
C LYS A 44 -15.04 -18.56 12.35
N ASN A 45 -14.97 -19.65 13.12
CA ASN A 45 -13.71 -20.34 13.38
C ASN A 45 -13.38 -21.21 12.15
N ILE A 46 -12.24 -20.92 11.51
CA ILE A 46 -11.74 -21.66 10.33
C ILE A 46 -10.82 -22.79 10.79
N ILE A 47 -9.90 -22.47 11.70
CA ILE A 47 -9.01 -23.44 12.33
C ILE A 47 -9.05 -23.14 13.82
N ASN A 48 -9.41 -24.15 14.63
CA ASN A 48 -9.61 -24.00 16.08
C ASN A 48 -8.47 -23.22 16.72
N ASP A 49 -8.82 -22.14 17.40
CA ASP A 49 -7.94 -21.23 18.14
C ASP A 49 -6.75 -20.62 17.37
N PHE A 50 -6.62 -20.94 16.09
CA PHE A 50 -5.54 -20.43 15.24
C PHE A 50 -6.00 -19.37 14.26
N LEU A 51 -7.08 -19.62 13.48
CA LEU A 51 -7.59 -18.72 12.45
C LEU A 51 -9.10 -18.52 12.62
N LYS A 52 -9.50 -17.27 12.82
CA LYS A 52 -10.90 -16.86 12.96
C LYS A 52 -11.20 -15.70 12.00
N ILE A 53 -12.42 -15.66 11.52
CA ILE A 53 -13.00 -14.49 10.87
C ILE A 53 -13.98 -13.88 11.87
N CYS A 54 -13.66 -12.72 12.43
CA CYS A 54 -14.53 -11.96 13.31
C CYS A 54 -14.10 -10.50 13.33
N ILE A 55 -15.03 -9.59 13.63
CA ILE A 55 -14.71 -8.16 13.69
C ILE A 55 -13.90 -7.84 14.95
N VAL A 56 -12.78 -7.19 14.73
CA VAL A 56 -11.95 -6.56 15.76
C VAL A 56 -11.83 -5.07 15.45
N GLN A 57 -12.07 -4.23 16.44
CA GLN A 57 -11.91 -2.79 16.33
C GLN A 57 -10.53 -2.37 16.84
N ASN A 58 -9.63 -2.00 15.92
CA ASN A 58 -8.29 -1.56 16.27
C ASN A 58 -8.25 -0.04 16.49
N TYR A 59 -8.20 0.36 17.74
CA TYR A 59 -8.03 1.75 18.17
C TYR A 59 -6.55 2.20 18.20
N GLY A 60 -5.61 1.26 18.16
CA GLY A 60 -4.16 1.48 18.17
C GLY A 60 -3.53 1.73 16.80
N GLY A 61 -2.23 1.50 16.73
CA GLY A 61 -1.43 1.49 15.51
C GLY A 61 -1.38 0.11 14.84
N ALA A 62 -0.33 -0.12 14.01
CA ALA A 62 -0.11 -1.40 13.33
C ALA A 62 -0.07 -2.56 14.34
N PHE A 63 -0.78 -3.65 14.03
CA PHE A 63 -0.88 -4.85 14.88
C PHE A 63 -1.39 -4.62 16.29
N GLY A 64 -2.18 -3.57 16.55
CA GLY A 64 -2.70 -3.25 17.88
C GLY A 64 -1.65 -2.75 18.87
N VAL A 65 -0.41 -2.55 18.43
CA VAL A 65 0.69 -2.11 19.31
C VAL A 65 0.59 -0.62 19.58
N GLY A 66 0.40 -0.29 20.86
CA GLY A 66 0.36 1.08 21.38
C GLY A 66 -0.99 1.77 21.17
N GLN A 67 -1.48 2.44 22.22
CA GLN A 67 -2.59 3.38 22.12
C GLN A 67 -2.09 4.70 21.52
N THR A 68 -1.58 4.65 20.29
CA THR A 68 -1.35 5.89 19.56
C THR A 68 -2.71 6.50 19.26
N GLY A 69 -2.97 7.69 19.82
CA GLY A 69 -4.26 8.37 19.62
C GLY A 69 -4.61 8.44 18.13
N THR A 70 -5.89 8.37 17.82
CA THR A 70 -6.43 8.42 16.44
C THR A 70 -5.78 9.53 15.60
N MET A 71 -5.53 10.71 16.20
CA MET A 71 -4.88 11.84 15.53
C MET A 71 -3.43 11.53 15.10
N THR A 72 -2.64 10.89 15.97
CA THR A 72 -1.26 10.51 15.65
C THR A 72 -1.24 9.54 14.47
N PHE A 73 -2.14 8.56 14.44
CA PHE A 73 -2.29 7.64 13.32
C PHE A 73 -2.63 8.39 12.01
N ILE A 74 -3.61 9.29 12.04
CA ILE A 74 -4.04 10.07 10.88
C ILE A 74 -2.87 10.91 10.34
N ILE A 75 -2.22 11.69 11.21
CA ILE A 75 -1.12 12.57 10.82
C ILE A 75 0.04 11.76 10.21
N THR A 76 0.44 10.68 10.87
CA THR A 76 1.54 9.83 10.40
C THR A 76 1.22 9.22 9.03
N ASN A 77 0.02 8.68 8.83
CA ASN A 77 -0.38 8.11 7.54
C ASN A 77 -0.44 9.16 6.44
N VAL A 78 -0.99 10.35 6.69
CA VAL A 78 -1.02 11.45 5.71
C VAL A 78 0.40 11.85 5.30
N ILE A 79 1.33 11.97 6.26
CA ILE A 79 2.73 12.28 5.98
C ILE A 79 3.38 11.19 5.13
N VAL A 80 3.22 9.91 5.51
CA VAL A 80 3.80 8.78 4.77
C VAL A 80 3.25 8.70 3.35
N ILE A 81 1.93 8.81 3.16
CA ILE A 81 1.31 8.83 1.84
C ILE A 81 1.86 10.00 1.01
N GLY A 82 1.97 11.20 1.60
CA GLY A 82 2.51 12.38 0.94
C GLY A 82 3.98 12.19 0.50
N ILE A 83 4.82 11.59 1.34
CA ILE A 83 6.21 11.26 1.02
C ILE A 83 6.27 10.28 -0.16
N ILE A 84 5.47 9.21 -0.15
CA ILE A 84 5.45 8.20 -1.21
C ILE A 84 4.99 8.84 -2.54
N ILE A 85 3.91 9.62 -2.54
CA ILE A 85 3.42 10.33 -3.74
C ILE A 85 4.49 11.30 -4.26
N ARG A 86 5.11 12.07 -3.38
CA ARG A 86 6.20 12.99 -3.73
C ARG A 86 7.37 12.25 -4.36
N PHE A 87 7.78 11.15 -3.77
CA PHE A 87 8.84 10.29 -4.31
C PHE A 87 8.49 9.76 -5.71
N MET A 88 7.29 9.20 -5.89
CA MET A 88 6.81 8.71 -7.18
C MET A 88 6.80 9.82 -8.25
N TYR A 89 6.41 11.03 -7.88
CA TYR A 89 6.39 12.18 -8.79
C TYR A 89 7.79 12.63 -9.18
N MET A 90 8.70 12.77 -8.21
CA MET A 90 10.08 13.25 -8.45
C MET A 90 10.92 12.26 -9.24
N GLN A 91 10.73 10.97 -8.97
CA GLN A 91 11.52 9.89 -9.57
C GLN A 91 10.81 9.23 -10.77
N GLU A 92 9.84 9.89 -11.37
CA GLU A 92 8.96 9.33 -12.41
C GLU A 92 9.72 8.66 -13.57
N LYS A 93 10.86 9.23 -13.99
CA LYS A 93 11.68 8.70 -15.09
C LYS A 93 12.62 7.57 -14.68
N GLN A 94 12.86 7.40 -13.38
CA GLN A 94 13.84 6.45 -12.84
C GLN A 94 13.19 5.20 -12.23
N ILE A 95 11.94 5.34 -11.75
CA ILE A 95 11.20 4.24 -11.13
C ILE A 95 10.65 3.32 -12.22
N ASP A 96 10.91 2.04 -12.10
CA ASP A 96 10.33 1.02 -12.96
C ASP A 96 8.84 0.73 -12.63
N LYS A 97 8.15 0.01 -13.53
CA LYS A 97 6.74 -0.32 -13.37
C LYS A 97 6.46 -1.16 -12.11
N ARG A 98 7.42 -2.00 -11.69
CA ARG A 98 7.28 -2.90 -10.54
C ARG A 98 7.29 -2.11 -9.25
N THR A 99 8.20 -1.13 -9.15
CA THR A 99 8.27 -0.22 -8.01
C THR A 99 7.01 0.65 -7.90
N TYR A 100 6.48 1.15 -9.04
CA TYR A 100 5.18 1.84 -9.04
C TYR A 100 4.05 0.97 -8.53
N PHE A 101 4.00 -0.28 -8.95
CA PHE A 101 3.00 -1.26 -8.50
C PHE A 101 3.09 -1.46 -6.98
N ALA A 102 4.28 -1.74 -6.46
CA ALA A 102 4.49 -1.95 -5.03
C ALA A 102 4.12 -0.73 -4.18
N LEU A 103 4.52 0.49 -4.61
CA LEU A 103 4.15 1.73 -3.93
C LEU A 103 2.63 1.99 -3.97
N SER A 104 1.97 1.62 -5.08
CA SER A 104 0.51 1.75 -5.18
C SER A 104 -0.24 0.85 -4.21
N LEU A 105 0.28 -0.37 -3.93
CA LEU A 105 -0.29 -1.26 -2.90
C LEU A 105 -0.20 -0.63 -1.52
N ILE A 106 0.95 -0.06 -1.17
CA ILE A 106 1.17 0.62 0.12
C ILE A 106 0.22 1.81 0.26
N ILE A 107 0.12 2.66 -0.77
CA ILE A 107 -0.78 3.81 -0.76
C ILE A 107 -2.23 3.37 -0.61
N ALA A 108 -2.66 2.35 -1.36
CA ALA A 108 -4.04 1.85 -1.31
C ALA A 108 -4.40 1.35 0.09
N GLY A 109 -3.55 0.52 0.70
CA GLY A 109 -3.77 0.02 2.06
C GLY A 109 -3.75 1.14 3.11
N ALA A 110 -2.81 2.08 3.01
CA ALA A 110 -2.74 3.22 3.91
C ALA A 110 -3.99 4.11 3.82
N ILE A 111 -4.48 4.41 2.60
CA ILE A 111 -5.72 5.18 2.38
C ILE A 111 -6.93 4.42 2.95
N ALA A 112 -7.05 3.11 2.70
CA ALA A 112 -8.17 2.31 3.18
C ALA A 112 -8.27 2.31 4.71
N ASN A 113 -7.16 2.12 5.43
CA ASN A 113 -7.11 2.21 6.88
C ASN A 113 -7.30 3.63 7.41
N LEU A 114 -6.83 4.65 6.66
CA LEU A 114 -7.06 6.06 6.99
C LEU A 114 -8.55 6.42 6.92
N ILE A 115 -9.28 5.93 5.91
CA ILE A 115 -10.74 6.10 5.79
C ILE A 115 -11.44 5.57 7.05
N ASP A 116 -11.11 4.35 7.49
CA ASP A 116 -11.69 3.79 8.72
C ASP A 116 -11.43 4.68 9.94
N LYS A 117 -10.19 5.13 10.13
CA LYS A 117 -9.82 6.00 11.26
C LYS A 117 -10.52 7.34 11.23
N LEU A 118 -10.70 7.94 10.04
CA LEU A 118 -11.37 9.23 9.90
C LEU A 118 -12.87 9.16 10.19
N PHE A 119 -13.54 8.09 9.71
CA PHE A 119 -15.01 8.00 9.79
C PHE A 119 -15.51 7.21 10.99
N LYS A 120 -14.72 6.26 11.51
CA LYS A 120 -15.12 5.34 12.59
C LYS A 120 -14.32 5.57 13.88
N GLY A 121 -13.15 6.21 13.81
CA GLY A 121 -12.23 6.35 14.94
C GLY A 121 -11.35 5.12 15.20
N TYR A 122 -11.60 4.00 14.52
CA TYR A 122 -10.86 2.74 14.61
C TYR A 122 -10.71 2.11 13.23
N VAL A 123 -9.75 1.18 13.08
CA VAL A 123 -9.64 0.35 11.87
C VAL A 123 -10.41 -0.94 12.08
N VAL A 124 -11.22 -1.33 11.09
CA VAL A 124 -11.92 -2.62 11.09
C VAL A 124 -10.96 -3.71 10.63
N GLU A 125 -10.69 -4.67 11.51
CA GLU A 125 -9.91 -5.87 11.23
C GLU A 125 -10.82 -7.09 11.31
N PHE A 126 -10.58 -8.12 10.51
CA PHE A 126 -11.50 -9.26 10.45
C PHE A 126 -10.83 -10.62 10.23
N ILE A 127 -9.54 -10.64 9.92
CA ILE A 127 -8.74 -11.86 9.84
C ILE A 127 -7.94 -11.94 11.15
N VAL A 128 -8.27 -12.92 12.00
CA VAL A 128 -7.62 -13.07 13.29
C VAL A 128 -6.79 -14.35 13.30
N ILE A 129 -5.48 -14.21 13.44
CA ILE A 129 -4.54 -15.32 13.61
C ILE A 129 -4.00 -15.25 15.04
N LYS A 130 -4.42 -16.17 15.89
CA LYS A 130 -4.14 -16.18 17.34
C LYS A 130 -4.55 -14.83 17.97
N SER A 131 -3.59 -14.01 18.34
CA SER A 131 -3.78 -12.69 18.96
C SER A 131 -3.61 -11.51 17.99
N LEU A 132 -3.26 -11.77 16.73
CA LEU A 132 -3.07 -10.74 15.71
C LEU A 132 -4.32 -10.66 14.84
N ALA A 133 -4.84 -9.45 14.70
CA ALA A 133 -5.92 -9.15 13.79
C ALA A 133 -5.42 -8.25 12.66
N PHE A 134 -5.97 -8.41 11.46
CA PHE A 134 -5.66 -7.60 10.28
C PHE A 134 -6.80 -7.64 9.26
N ASN A 135 -6.68 -6.80 8.26
CA ASN A 135 -7.65 -6.65 7.18
C ASN A 135 -6.95 -6.74 5.81
N PHE A 136 -7.71 -6.55 4.74
CA PHE A 136 -7.16 -6.59 3.38
C PHE A 136 -6.16 -5.44 3.12
N ALA A 137 -6.41 -4.25 3.67
CA ALA A 137 -5.48 -3.11 3.53
C ALA A 137 -4.10 -3.40 4.15
N ASP A 138 -4.06 -4.10 5.29
CA ASP A 138 -2.79 -4.48 5.93
C ASP A 138 -2.00 -5.46 5.07
N ILE A 139 -2.70 -6.42 4.43
CA ILE A 139 -2.09 -7.34 3.46
C ILE A 139 -1.48 -6.56 2.28
N LEU A 140 -2.17 -5.55 1.74
CA LEU A 140 -1.65 -4.72 0.67
C LEU A 140 -0.37 -3.98 1.08
N ILE A 141 -0.35 -3.40 2.29
CA ILE A 141 0.82 -2.69 2.82
C ILE A 141 2.01 -3.64 2.94
N VAL A 142 1.81 -4.79 3.60
CA VAL A 142 2.88 -5.78 3.81
C VAL A 142 3.40 -6.32 2.48
N LEU A 143 2.51 -6.68 1.56
CA LEU A 143 2.88 -7.15 0.20
C LEU A 143 3.68 -6.08 -0.56
N GLY A 144 3.25 -4.83 -0.50
CA GLY A 144 3.95 -3.72 -1.13
C GLY A 144 5.39 -3.57 -0.60
N TRP A 145 5.58 -3.63 0.72
CA TRP A 145 6.92 -3.59 1.32
C TRP A 145 7.80 -4.79 0.96
N ILE A 146 7.24 -6.00 0.96
CA ILE A 146 7.96 -7.21 0.53
C ILE A 146 8.43 -7.06 -0.92
N LEU A 147 7.54 -6.63 -1.82
CA LEU A 147 7.89 -6.41 -3.22
C LEU A 147 8.98 -5.36 -3.40
N LEU A 148 8.91 -4.24 -2.68
CA LEU A 148 9.97 -3.22 -2.71
C LEU A 148 11.32 -3.78 -2.27
N ALA A 149 11.34 -4.54 -1.19
CA ALA A 149 12.57 -5.17 -0.69
C ALA A 149 13.18 -6.14 -1.72
N LEU A 150 12.34 -6.98 -2.34
CA LEU A 150 12.78 -7.91 -3.39
C LEU A 150 13.30 -7.18 -4.63
N PHE A 151 12.64 -6.09 -5.06
CA PHE A 151 13.09 -5.32 -6.23
C PHE A 151 14.40 -4.61 -5.94
N PHE A 152 14.57 -4.06 -4.74
CA PHE A 152 15.83 -3.43 -4.34
C PHE A 152 16.97 -4.45 -4.27
N ALA A 153 16.75 -5.62 -3.68
CA ALA A 153 17.74 -6.69 -3.62
C ALA A 153 18.18 -7.15 -5.03
N THR A 154 17.22 -7.36 -5.94
CA THR A 154 17.53 -7.76 -7.33
C THR A 154 18.26 -6.67 -8.11
N TYR A 155 17.93 -5.41 -7.88
CA TYR A 155 18.62 -4.28 -8.49
C TYR A 155 20.07 -4.17 -8.04
N THR A 156 20.31 -4.26 -6.73
CA THR A 156 21.65 -4.21 -6.13
C THR A 156 22.53 -5.36 -6.61
N TYR A 157 21.97 -6.58 -6.68
CA TYR A 157 22.67 -7.75 -7.21
C TYR A 157 23.14 -7.55 -8.68
N LYS A 158 22.26 -7.01 -9.54
CA LYS A 158 22.60 -6.73 -10.95
C LYS A 158 23.70 -5.70 -11.11
N ILE A 159 23.72 -4.64 -10.25
CA ILE A 159 24.79 -3.63 -10.29
C ILE A 159 26.13 -4.23 -9.89
N LYS A 160 26.13 -5.07 -8.83
CA LYS A 160 27.37 -5.70 -8.33
C LYS A 160 28.00 -6.59 -9.40
N ASN A 161 27.20 -7.42 -10.08
CA ASN A 161 27.73 -8.30 -11.12
C ASN A 161 28.24 -7.54 -12.35
N LYS A 162 27.54 -6.46 -12.79
CA LYS A 162 28.03 -5.62 -13.89
C LYS A 162 29.36 -4.91 -13.60
N LYS A 163 29.69 -4.69 -12.32
CA LYS A 163 31.00 -4.12 -11.93
C LYS A 163 32.08 -5.19 -11.87
N GLY A 164 31.74 -6.42 -11.51
CA GLY A 164 32.68 -7.57 -11.52
C GLY A 164 33.19 -7.88 -12.92
N ASP A 165 32.26 -7.95 -13.90
CA ASP A 165 32.57 -8.24 -15.32
C ASP A 165 33.40 -7.15 -16.05
N LYS A 166 33.66 -6.00 -15.41
CA LYS A 166 34.47 -4.90 -15.98
C LYS A 166 35.88 -4.81 -15.39
N VAL A 167 36.21 -5.70 -14.46
CA VAL A 167 37.51 -5.70 -13.75
C VAL A 167 38.38 -6.89 -14.16
N GLU A 168 37.83 -7.81 -14.99
CA GLU A 168 38.56 -8.82 -15.74
C GLU A 168 38.82 -8.34 -17.18
#